data_534fb6cfa2fc57bc1caf2fdcd1622792
#
_entry.id   534fb6cfa2fc57bc1caf2fdcd1622792
#
_cell.length_a   1.000
_cell.length_b   1.000
_cell.length_c   1.000
_cell.angle_alpha   90.00
_cell.angle_beta   90.00
_cell.angle_gamma   90.00
#
_symmetry.space_group_name_H-M   'P 1'
#
loop_
_entity.id
_entity.type
_entity.pdbx_description
1 polymer ?
#
loop_
_entity_poly.entity_id
_entity_poly.type
_entity_poly.pdbx_seq_one_letter_code
_entity_poly.pdbx_strand_id
1 'polypeptide(L)'
;IEMWVHEIKTPIAAAHLVAQNNPSLPMDDVQTQLTKIESLVEQALFYARSASVDRDFSIRDVNLQSIVKDALKNNARVFIDAGVSPHFDDLAHVVKADPKWLEFILRQLLINAAKYSNPDLAPGEKIVWISASVSEPHEGTTSTTLFIKDNGIGIPEEDLSRIFDKGFTGQNGRKYAKSTGMGLYLCYELCKKMDLKLTVSSKVGKGSTFSITINQSFTDLQ
;
A
#
# COMPACT_ATOMS: atom_id res chain seq x y z
N ILE A 1 -19.14 -3.93 6.88
CA ILE A 1 -19.61 -4.81 5.79
C ILE A 1 -20.41 -4.00 4.78
N GLU A 2 -21.40 -3.17 5.17
CA GLU A 2 -22.26 -2.40 4.25
C GLU A 2 -21.48 -1.49 3.29
N MET A 3 -20.45 -0.80 3.78
CA MET A 3 -19.57 0.03 2.94
C MET A 3 -18.88 -0.79 1.85
N TRP A 4 -18.37 -1.99 2.16
CA TRP A 4 -17.73 -2.88 1.19
C TRP A 4 -18.69 -3.36 0.11
N VAL A 5 -19.93 -3.69 0.50
CA VAL A 5 -20.98 -4.10 -0.45
C VAL A 5 -21.28 -2.99 -1.44
N HIS A 6 -21.34 -1.73 -0.98
CA HIS A 6 -21.58 -0.59 -1.85
C HIS A 6 -20.40 -0.34 -2.81
N GLU A 7 -19.16 -0.38 -2.31
CA GLU A 7 -17.94 -0.16 -3.09
C GLU A 7 -17.71 -1.26 -4.14
N ILE A 8 -18.09 -2.51 -3.85
CA ILE A 8 -18.01 -3.63 -4.81
C ILE A 8 -19.12 -3.52 -5.88
N LYS A 9 -20.33 -3.10 -5.52
CA LYS A 9 -21.43 -2.93 -6.47
C LYS A 9 -21.14 -1.88 -7.55
N THR A 10 -20.42 -0.81 -7.20
CA THR A 10 -20.12 0.29 -8.13
C THR A 10 -19.30 -0.16 -9.35
N PRO A 11 -18.14 -0.82 -9.23
CA PRO A 11 -17.39 -1.31 -10.38
C PRO A 11 -18.09 -2.46 -11.12
N ILE A 12 -18.89 -3.28 -10.43
CA ILE A 12 -19.74 -4.28 -11.10
C ILE A 12 -20.77 -3.59 -12.02
N ALA A 13 -21.47 -2.57 -11.52
CA ALA A 13 -22.42 -1.82 -12.32
C ALA A 13 -21.74 -1.11 -13.50
N ALA A 14 -20.56 -0.54 -13.29
CA ALA A 14 -19.75 0.08 -14.33
C ALA A 14 -19.34 -0.95 -15.40
N ALA A 15 -18.86 -2.13 -15.01
CA ALA A 15 -18.51 -3.21 -15.93
C ALA A 15 -19.73 -3.69 -16.76
N HIS A 16 -20.91 -3.80 -16.14
CA HIS A 16 -22.15 -4.13 -16.85
C HIS A 16 -22.56 -3.06 -17.86
N LEU A 17 -22.52 -1.76 -17.49
CA LEU A 17 -22.85 -0.66 -18.40
C LEU A 17 -21.89 -0.62 -19.60
N VAL A 18 -20.61 -0.83 -19.33
CA VAL A 18 -19.57 -0.89 -20.35
C VAL A 18 -19.86 -2.06 -21.30
N ALA A 19 -20.14 -3.25 -20.78
CA ALA A 19 -20.46 -4.44 -21.60
C ALA A 19 -21.75 -4.30 -22.41
N GLN A 20 -22.77 -3.60 -21.89
CA GLN A 20 -24.07 -3.45 -22.57
C GLN A 20 -24.06 -2.41 -23.70
N ASN A 21 -23.24 -1.35 -23.55
CA ASN A 21 -23.29 -0.22 -24.48
C ASN A 21 -22.33 -0.35 -25.67
N ASN A 22 -21.49 -1.38 -25.74
CA ASN A 22 -20.50 -1.50 -26.81
C ASN A 22 -20.06 -2.95 -27.08
N PRO A 23 -20.60 -3.63 -28.13
CA PRO A 23 -20.20 -5.01 -28.46
C PRO A 23 -18.74 -5.17 -28.93
N SER A 24 -18.05 -4.07 -29.24
CA SER A 24 -16.66 -4.05 -29.72
C SER A 24 -15.68 -3.44 -28.70
N LEU A 25 -15.94 -3.63 -27.41
CA LEU A 25 -15.19 -3.01 -26.31
C LEU A 25 -13.70 -3.31 -26.30
N PRO A 26 -12.89 -2.29 -25.95
CA PRO A 26 -11.54 -2.55 -25.48
C PRO A 26 -11.63 -3.38 -24.19
N MET A 27 -11.09 -4.59 -24.23
CA MET A 27 -11.01 -5.51 -23.08
C MET A 27 -10.38 -4.84 -21.84
N ASP A 28 -9.59 -3.79 -22.05
CA ASP A 28 -8.88 -3.02 -21.02
C ASP A 28 -9.81 -2.33 -20.00
N ASP A 29 -10.96 -1.82 -20.41
CA ASP A 29 -11.90 -1.15 -19.50
C ASP A 29 -12.59 -2.15 -18.58
N VAL A 30 -13.00 -3.31 -19.10
CA VAL A 30 -13.58 -4.40 -18.31
C VAL A 30 -12.53 -4.94 -17.33
N GLN A 31 -11.32 -5.19 -17.80
CA GLN A 31 -10.21 -5.66 -16.96
C GLN A 31 -9.92 -4.69 -15.80
N THR A 32 -9.95 -3.39 -16.07
CA THR A 32 -9.77 -2.36 -15.04
C THR A 32 -10.83 -2.44 -13.93
N GLN A 33 -12.13 -2.67 -14.30
CA GLN A 33 -13.19 -2.82 -13.29
C GLN A 33 -13.05 -4.14 -12.52
N LEU A 34 -12.67 -5.23 -13.18
CA LEU A 34 -12.43 -6.52 -12.52
C LEU A 34 -11.28 -6.41 -11.49
N THR A 35 -10.17 -5.79 -11.85
CA THR A 35 -9.04 -5.56 -10.93
C THR A 35 -9.44 -4.72 -9.70
N LYS A 36 -10.31 -3.71 -9.88
CA LYS A 36 -10.88 -2.96 -8.75
C LYS A 36 -11.74 -3.83 -7.85
N ILE A 37 -12.57 -4.70 -8.43
CA ILE A 37 -13.42 -5.63 -7.66
C ILE A 37 -12.55 -6.59 -6.86
N GLU A 38 -11.54 -7.19 -7.48
CA GLU A 38 -10.59 -8.10 -6.83
C GLU A 38 -9.91 -7.41 -5.63
N SER A 39 -9.39 -6.19 -5.82
CA SER A 39 -8.77 -5.41 -4.76
C SER A 39 -9.74 -5.13 -3.59
N LEU A 40 -11.00 -4.81 -3.87
CA LEU A 40 -12.00 -4.56 -2.84
C LEU A 40 -12.39 -5.84 -2.09
N VAL A 41 -12.54 -6.97 -2.80
CA VAL A 41 -12.80 -8.28 -2.19
C VAL A 41 -11.64 -8.69 -1.28
N GLU A 42 -10.40 -8.55 -1.73
CA GLU A 42 -9.24 -8.82 -0.88
C GLU A 42 -9.22 -7.96 0.37
N GLN A 43 -9.40 -6.63 0.24
CA GLN A 43 -9.48 -5.74 1.39
C GLN A 43 -10.60 -6.17 2.35
N ALA A 44 -11.77 -6.55 1.86
CA ALA A 44 -12.89 -7.05 2.68
C ALA A 44 -12.54 -8.34 3.40
N LEU A 45 -11.88 -9.29 2.72
CA LEU A 45 -11.41 -10.55 3.32
C LEU A 45 -10.33 -10.28 4.37
N PHE A 46 -9.40 -9.36 4.10
CA PHE A 46 -8.38 -8.96 5.08
C PHE A 46 -9.02 -8.32 6.31
N TYR A 47 -9.99 -7.43 6.12
CA TYR A 47 -10.73 -6.83 7.23
C TYR A 47 -11.46 -7.90 8.07
N ALA A 48 -12.17 -8.83 7.44
CA ALA A 48 -12.87 -9.90 8.12
C ALA A 48 -11.91 -10.81 8.92
N ARG A 49 -10.77 -11.15 8.33
CA ARG A 49 -9.73 -11.94 8.98
C ARG A 49 -9.04 -11.14 10.09
N SER A 50 -8.77 -9.85 9.91
CA SER A 50 -8.14 -9.03 10.93
C SER A 50 -8.96 -8.94 12.23
N ALA A 51 -10.27 -9.11 12.16
CA ALA A 51 -11.13 -9.15 13.34
C ALA A 51 -11.02 -10.47 14.13
N SER A 52 -10.53 -11.56 13.51
CA SER A 52 -10.43 -12.92 14.12
C SER A 52 -9.00 -13.40 14.38
N VAL A 53 -7.98 -12.61 14.06
CA VAL A 53 -6.57 -13.04 13.86
C VAL A 53 -5.68 -12.81 15.08
N ASP A 54 -6.13 -13.03 16.29
CA ASP A 54 -5.19 -13.10 17.43
C ASP A 54 -4.31 -14.38 17.45
N ARG A 55 -4.40 -15.26 16.42
CA ARG A 55 -3.76 -16.60 16.46
C ARG A 55 -3.07 -17.08 15.17
N ASP A 56 -3.08 -16.37 14.05
CA ASP A 56 -2.65 -16.95 12.76
C ASP A 56 -1.54 -16.20 12.01
N PHE A 57 -0.68 -15.45 12.69
CA PHE A 57 0.52 -14.90 12.05
C PHE A 57 1.60 -15.98 11.89
N SER A 58 2.07 -16.19 10.68
CA SER A 58 3.22 -17.04 10.38
C SER A 58 4.48 -16.19 10.26
N ILE A 59 5.03 -15.75 11.40
CA ILE A 59 6.27 -14.96 11.42
C ILE A 59 7.44 -15.83 10.98
N ARG A 60 8.14 -15.39 9.93
CA ARG A 60 9.32 -16.08 9.39
C ARG A 60 10.30 -15.07 8.79
N ASP A 61 11.45 -15.57 8.36
CA ASP A 61 12.43 -14.76 7.64
C ASP A 61 11.90 -14.33 6.29
N VAL A 62 11.91 -13.04 6.04
CA VAL A 62 11.46 -12.42 4.80
C VAL A 62 12.59 -11.59 4.22
N ASN A 63 12.99 -11.89 3.00
CA ASN A 63 13.95 -11.08 2.25
C ASN A 63 13.22 -9.86 1.67
N LEU A 64 13.61 -8.66 2.11
CA LEU A 64 12.96 -7.40 1.71
C LEU A 64 13.07 -7.15 0.21
N GLN A 65 14.21 -7.46 -0.41
CA GLN A 65 14.38 -7.26 -1.85
C GLN A 65 13.41 -8.11 -2.66
N SER A 66 13.22 -9.39 -2.25
CA SER A 66 12.30 -10.29 -2.93
C SER A 66 10.86 -9.82 -2.82
N ILE A 67 10.38 -9.56 -1.60
CA ILE A 67 8.97 -9.20 -1.36
C ILE A 67 8.60 -7.85 -2.00
N VAL A 68 9.52 -6.89 -2.02
CA VAL A 68 9.32 -5.59 -2.70
C VAL A 68 9.24 -5.78 -4.21
N LYS A 69 10.15 -6.59 -4.80
CA LYS A 69 10.12 -6.89 -6.23
C LYS A 69 8.83 -7.61 -6.65
N ASP A 70 8.37 -8.56 -5.84
CA ASP A 70 7.12 -9.29 -6.10
C ASP A 70 5.92 -8.36 -6.00
N ALA A 71 5.86 -7.49 -4.98
CA ALA A 71 4.80 -6.49 -4.83
C ALA A 71 4.74 -5.52 -6.02
N LEU A 72 5.88 -5.07 -6.53
CA LEU A 72 5.93 -4.20 -7.72
C LEU A 72 5.55 -4.94 -9.00
N LYS A 73 6.07 -6.15 -9.21
CA LYS A 73 5.76 -6.98 -10.38
C LYS A 73 4.26 -7.23 -10.49
N ASN A 74 3.63 -7.60 -9.37
CA ASN A 74 2.20 -7.89 -9.31
C ASN A 74 1.32 -6.64 -9.54
N ASN A 75 1.88 -5.43 -9.40
CA ASN A 75 1.19 -4.15 -9.59
C ASN A 75 1.79 -3.29 -10.70
N ALA A 76 2.62 -3.86 -11.59
CA ALA A 76 3.36 -3.13 -12.62
C ALA A 76 2.45 -2.25 -13.49
N ARG A 77 1.24 -2.73 -13.83
CA ARG A 77 0.26 -1.99 -14.62
C ARG A 77 -0.09 -0.64 -13.98
N VAL A 78 -0.29 -0.59 -12.66
CA VAL A 78 -0.63 0.64 -11.92
C VAL A 78 0.48 1.69 -12.06
N PHE A 79 1.75 1.27 -12.01
CA PHE A 79 2.90 2.15 -12.16
C PHE A 79 3.07 2.65 -13.59
N ILE A 80 2.89 1.76 -14.58
CA ILE A 80 2.96 2.09 -16.00
C ILE A 80 1.87 3.12 -16.35
N ASP A 81 0.62 2.86 -15.98
CA ASP A 81 -0.52 3.72 -16.27
C ASP A 81 -0.40 5.10 -15.58
N ALA A 82 0.21 5.15 -14.39
CA ALA A 82 0.51 6.41 -13.69
C ALA A 82 1.77 7.14 -14.18
N GLY A 83 2.59 6.49 -15.00
CA GLY A 83 3.90 6.99 -15.45
C GLY A 83 4.91 7.15 -14.32
N VAL A 84 4.85 6.28 -13.30
CA VAL A 84 5.70 6.32 -12.11
C VAL A 84 6.82 5.30 -12.21
N SER A 85 8.05 5.72 -11.94
CA SER A 85 9.26 4.90 -11.98
C SER A 85 9.70 4.49 -10.58
N PRO A 86 9.76 3.19 -10.24
CA PRO A 86 10.29 2.72 -8.97
C PRO A 86 11.83 2.68 -8.99
N HIS A 87 12.45 3.17 -7.92
CA HIS A 87 13.88 3.11 -7.65
C HIS A 87 14.14 2.37 -6.34
N PHE A 88 15.21 1.58 -6.28
CA PHE A 88 15.56 0.77 -5.12
C PHE A 88 16.94 1.13 -4.60
N ASP A 89 17.07 1.13 -3.28
CA ASP A 89 18.34 1.27 -2.61
C ASP A 89 18.34 0.45 -1.31
N ASP A 90 19.45 -0.25 -1.07
CA ASP A 90 19.74 -1.00 0.17
C ASP A 90 18.59 -1.89 0.68
N LEU A 91 18.09 -2.79 -0.16
CA LEU A 91 17.04 -3.76 0.20
C LEU A 91 17.57 -5.16 0.58
N ALA A 92 18.90 -5.35 0.66
CA ALA A 92 19.51 -6.66 0.91
C ALA A 92 19.44 -7.07 2.39
N HIS A 93 18.26 -6.92 3.01
CA HIS A 93 18.01 -7.24 4.42
C HIS A 93 16.96 -8.34 4.56
N VAL A 94 17.10 -9.13 5.65
CA VAL A 94 16.12 -10.13 6.07
C VAL A 94 15.46 -9.64 7.35
N VAL A 95 14.13 -9.75 7.41
CA VAL A 95 13.33 -9.31 8.56
C VAL A 95 12.39 -10.42 9.02
N LYS A 96 12.01 -10.41 10.30
CA LYS A 96 11.00 -11.31 10.86
C LYS A 96 9.61 -10.69 10.66
N ALA A 97 8.82 -11.25 9.77
CA ALA A 97 7.46 -10.81 9.51
C ALA A 97 6.61 -11.95 8.94
N ASP A 98 5.30 -11.76 8.90
CA ASP A 98 4.44 -12.60 8.07
C ASP A 98 4.48 -12.08 6.62
N PRO A 99 5.01 -12.86 5.66
CA PRO A 99 5.22 -12.37 4.30
C PRO A 99 3.93 -12.00 3.59
N LYS A 100 2.83 -12.70 3.86
CA LYS A 100 1.53 -12.42 3.25
C LYS A 100 0.99 -11.05 3.68
N TRP A 101 1.11 -10.73 4.97
CA TRP A 101 0.63 -9.48 5.52
C TRP A 101 1.56 -8.32 5.17
N LEU A 102 2.88 -8.57 5.19
CA LEU A 102 3.85 -7.56 4.75
C LEU A 102 3.69 -7.25 3.25
N GLU A 103 3.45 -8.25 2.39
CA GLU A 103 3.16 -8.02 0.97
C GLU A 103 1.90 -7.18 0.78
N PHE A 104 0.83 -7.45 1.53
CA PHE A 104 -0.39 -6.63 1.48
C PHE A 104 -0.11 -5.18 1.85
N ILE A 105 0.63 -4.92 2.94
CA ILE A 105 0.97 -3.56 3.36
C ILE A 105 1.79 -2.85 2.29
N LEU A 106 2.84 -3.51 1.78
CA LEU A 106 3.68 -2.98 0.70
C LEU A 106 2.86 -2.63 -0.52
N ARG A 107 2.00 -3.52 -0.97
CA ARG A 107 1.11 -3.31 -2.11
C ARG A 107 0.23 -2.08 -1.92
N GLN A 108 -0.40 -1.90 -0.76
CA GLN A 108 -1.25 -0.75 -0.48
C GLN A 108 -0.46 0.57 -0.49
N LEU A 109 0.73 0.60 0.10
CA LEU A 109 1.58 1.80 0.12
C LEU A 109 2.10 2.15 -1.28
N LEU A 110 2.53 1.15 -2.05
CA LEU A 110 3.01 1.30 -3.42
C LEU A 110 1.91 1.78 -4.38
N ILE A 111 0.70 1.20 -4.28
CA ILE A 111 -0.45 1.65 -5.06
C ILE A 111 -0.81 3.09 -4.70
N ASN A 112 -0.76 3.47 -3.42
CA ASN A 112 -1.00 4.85 -3.01
C ASN A 112 0.05 5.81 -3.59
N ALA A 113 1.33 5.45 -3.58
CA ALA A 113 2.39 6.26 -4.18
C ALA A 113 2.17 6.50 -5.68
N ALA A 114 1.74 5.48 -6.43
CA ALA A 114 1.40 5.63 -7.84
C ALA A 114 0.13 6.46 -8.05
N LYS A 115 -0.91 6.20 -7.27
CA LYS A 115 -2.23 6.83 -7.37
C LYS A 115 -2.22 8.33 -7.05
N TYR A 116 -1.40 8.74 -6.09
CA TYR A 116 -1.25 10.13 -5.66
C TYR A 116 0.00 10.79 -6.23
N SER A 117 0.51 10.27 -7.35
CA SER A 117 1.61 10.91 -8.08
C SER A 117 1.23 12.33 -8.52
N ASN A 118 2.22 13.21 -8.62
CA ASN A 118 1.98 14.60 -9.00
C ASN A 118 1.62 14.69 -10.49
N PRO A 119 0.40 15.18 -10.85
CA PRO A 119 0.00 15.31 -12.25
C PRO A 119 0.82 16.34 -13.04
N ASP A 120 1.47 17.29 -12.33
CA ASP A 120 2.28 18.35 -12.97
C ASP A 120 3.67 17.85 -13.41
N LEU A 121 4.08 16.65 -12.97
CA LEU A 121 5.32 16.02 -13.38
C LEU A 121 5.12 15.19 -14.66
N ALA A 122 6.09 15.23 -15.55
CA ALA A 122 6.09 14.40 -16.74
C ALA A 122 6.32 12.91 -16.42
N PRO A 123 5.89 11.98 -17.30
CA PRO A 123 6.29 10.58 -17.20
C PRO A 123 7.82 10.46 -17.13
N GLY A 124 8.32 9.66 -16.15
CA GLY A 124 9.76 9.55 -15.88
C GLY A 124 10.29 10.49 -14.79
N GLU A 125 9.58 11.59 -14.49
CA GLU A 125 9.89 12.46 -13.35
C GLU A 125 9.14 12.05 -12.09
N LYS A 126 8.06 11.26 -12.22
CA LYS A 126 7.30 10.69 -11.13
C LYS A 126 8.05 9.47 -10.59
N ILE A 127 8.52 9.56 -9.37
CA ILE A 127 9.43 8.57 -8.81
C ILE A 127 8.92 8.08 -7.45
N VAL A 128 9.08 6.78 -7.22
CA VAL A 128 8.94 6.15 -5.90
C VAL A 128 10.28 5.50 -5.55
N TRP A 129 10.89 5.96 -4.46
CA TRP A 129 12.10 5.37 -3.90
C TRP A 129 11.71 4.38 -2.80
N ILE A 130 12.28 3.18 -2.88
CA ILE A 130 12.10 2.14 -1.87
C ILE A 130 13.48 1.79 -1.33
N SER A 131 13.70 2.03 -0.05
CA SER A 131 14.99 1.79 0.61
C SER A 131 14.78 1.21 2.00
N ALA A 132 15.82 0.58 2.55
CA ALA A 132 15.81 0.14 3.93
C ALA A 132 17.04 0.68 4.68
N SER A 133 16.93 0.79 5.99
CA SER A 133 18.05 1.05 6.87
C SER A 133 17.96 0.19 8.12
N VAL A 134 19.11 -0.19 8.66
CA VAL A 134 19.22 -0.93 9.92
C VAL A 134 19.76 0.01 10.97
N SER A 135 19.13 0.06 12.14
CA SER A 135 19.60 0.86 13.26
C SER A 135 20.80 0.21 13.91
N GLU A 136 21.65 1.01 14.56
CA GLU A 136 22.62 0.48 15.51
C GLU A 136 21.92 -0.33 16.61
N PRO A 137 22.55 -1.43 17.09
CA PRO A 137 21.99 -2.24 18.14
C PRO A 137 21.80 -1.43 19.43
N HIS A 138 20.61 -1.48 20.02
CA HIS A 138 20.30 -0.86 21.30
C HIS A 138 19.60 -1.89 22.20
N GLU A 139 20.11 -2.12 23.41
CA GLU A 139 19.57 -3.05 24.40
C GLU A 139 19.25 -4.46 23.83
N GLY A 140 20.14 -4.98 22.96
CA GLY A 140 19.95 -6.30 22.37
C GLY A 140 18.89 -6.36 21.25
N THR A 141 18.45 -5.21 20.74
CA THR A 141 17.49 -5.11 19.67
C THR A 141 18.06 -4.30 18.51
N THR A 142 17.89 -4.78 17.29
CA THR A 142 18.09 -4.01 16.05
C THR A 142 16.75 -3.73 15.40
N SER A 143 16.65 -2.62 14.67
CA SER A 143 15.45 -2.27 13.93
C SER A 143 15.80 -2.12 12.46
N THR A 144 15.04 -2.79 11.60
CA THR A 144 15.07 -2.54 10.15
C THR A 144 13.90 -1.67 9.79
N THR A 145 14.16 -0.52 9.19
CA THR A 145 13.11 0.39 8.71
C THR A 145 13.10 0.40 7.20
N LEU A 146 11.95 0.04 6.62
CA LEU A 146 11.68 0.10 5.19
C LEU A 146 10.96 1.41 4.88
N PHE A 147 11.47 2.17 3.92
CA PHE A 147 10.94 3.44 3.47
C PHE A 147 10.32 3.31 2.09
N ILE A 148 9.13 3.86 1.91
CA ILE A 148 8.47 4.07 0.62
C ILE A 148 8.24 5.57 0.48
N LYS A 149 9.08 6.23 -0.33
CA LYS A 149 9.07 7.68 -0.56
C LYS A 149 8.61 7.98 -1.98
N ASP A 150 7.62 8.84 -2.13
CA ASP A 150 7.15 9.37 -3.40
C ASP A 150 7.42 10.87 -3.53
N ASN A 151 7.45 11.38 -4.75
CA ASN A 151 7.42 12.81 -5.07
C ASN A 151 6.05 13.26 -5.57
N GLY A 152 5.00 12.67 -5.03
CA GLY A 152 3.61 12.95 -5.39
C GLY A 152 3.08 14.27 -4.85
N ILE A 153 1.75 14.39 -4.82
CA ILE A 153 1.05 15.62 -4.38
C ILE A 153 1.24 15.93 -2.89
N GLY A 154 1.69 14.94 -2.09
CA GLY A 154 1.80 15.06 -0.64
C GLY A 154 0.45 15.06 0.08
N ILE A 155 0.50 15.14 1.41
CA ILE A 155 -0.66 15.09 2.31
C ILE A 155 -0.69 16.38 3.11
N PRO A 156 -1.85 17.07 3.20
CA PRO A 156 -2.02 18.23 4.07
C PRO A 156 -1.72 17.88 5.53
N GLU A 157 -1.10 18.80 6.26
CA GLU A 157 -0.73 18.60 7.66
C GLU A 157 -1.92 18.26 8.54
N GLU A 158 -3.06 18.90 8.29
CA GLU A 158 -4.34 18.66 8.97
C GLU A 158 -4.88 17.24 8.78
N ASP A 159 -4.54 16.59 7.66
CA ASP A 159 -4.97 15.22 7.34
C ASP A 159 -4.02 14.15 7.96
N LEU A 160 -2.76 14.49 8.24
CA LEU A 160 -1.72 13.52 8.66
C LEU A 160 -2.11 12.70 9.90
N SER A 161 -2.76 13.32 10.87
CA SER A 161 -3.20 12.64 12.09
C SER A 161 -4.34 11.65 11.86
N ARG A 162 -5.02 11.74 10.71
CA ARG A 162 -6.26 11.01 10.40
C ARG A 162 -6.15 10.04 9.23
N ILE A 163 -5.02 10.02 8.51
CA ILE A 163 -4.89 9.15 7.31
C ILE A 163 -5.02 7.66 7.61
N PHE A 164 -4.83 7.27 8.87
CA PHE A 164 -5.00 5.90 9.34
C PHE A 164 -6.39 5.62 9.94
N ASP A 165 -7.28 6.62 10.00
CA ASP A 165 -8.64 6.44 10.48
C ASP A 165 -9.46 5.65 9.46
N LYS A 166 -10.35 4.80 9.96
CA LYS A 166 -11.22 3.96 9.15
C LYS A 166 -12.14 4.80 8.26
N GLY A 167 -12.02 4.60 6.94
CA GLY A 167 -12.86 5.28 5.95
C GLY A 167 -12.45 6.73 5.68
N PHE A 168 -11.33 7.21 6.24
CA PHE A 168 -10.85 8.55 5.97
C PHE A 168 -10.24 8.65 4.57
N THR A 169 -10.66 9.63 3.79
CA THR A 169 -10.19 9.83 2.41
C THR A 169 -9.49 11.16 2.18
N GLY A 170 -9.50 12.07 3.13
CA GLY A 170 -8.91 13.41 3.01
C GLY A 170 -9.41 14.22 1.82
N GLN A 171 -8.83 15.37 1.59
CA GLN A 171 -9.14 16.20 0.41
C GLN A 171 -8.65 15.53 -0.89
N ASN A 172 -7.47 14.95 -0.86
CA ASN A 172 -6.87 14.28 -2.03
C ASN A 172 -7.67 13.05 -2.48
N GLY A 173 -8.16 12.24 -1.54
CA GLY A 173 -8.95 11.06 -1.87
C GLY A 173 -10.29 11.38 -2.51
N ARG A 174 -10.91 12.49 -2.14
CA ARG A 174 -12.16 12.99 -2.73
C ARG A 174 -11.93 13.60 -4.11
N LYS A 175 -10.83 14.35 -4.29
CA LYS A 175 -10.55 15.10 -5.53
C LYS A 175 -9.97 14.23 -6.64
N TYR A 176 -9.03 13.34 -6.31
CA TYR A 176 -8.22 12.66 -7.32
C TYR A 176 -8.58 11.18 -7.53
N ALA A 177 -9.22 10.51 -6.59
CA ALA A 177 -9.16 9.06 -6.66
C ALA A 177 -10.30 8.28 -6.02
N LYS A 178 -11.50 8.75 -5.79
CA LYS A 178 -12.61 7.95 -5.21
C LYS A 178 -12.11 6.76 -4.36
N SER A 179 -11.40 7.05 -3.26
CA SER A 179 -10.79 6.02 -2.43
C SER A 179 -11.71 5.60 -1.29
N THR A 180 -11.65 4.34 -0.88
CA THR A 180 -12.49 3.79 0.20
C THR A 180 -12.07 4.26 1.59
N GLY A 181 -10.85 4.80 1.73
CA GLY A 181 -10.24 5.12 3.02
C GLY A 181 -9.93 3.90 3.88
N MET A 182 -9.95 2.69 3.29
CA MET A 182 -9.70 1.45 4.03
C MET A 182 -8.27 0.95 3.91
N GLY A 183 -7.56 1.29 2.84
CA GLY A 183 -6.23 0.75 2.58
C GLY A 183 -5.22 1.07 3.67
N LEU A 184 -5.03 2.36 3.99
CA LEU A 184 -4.08 2.79 5.04
C LEU A 184 -4.53 2.38 6.44
N TYR A 185 -5.84 2.40 6.72
CA TYR A 185 -6.39 1.88 7.97
C TYR A 185 -6.01 0.41 8.16
N LEU A 186 -6.19 -0.44 7.15
CA LEU A 186 -5.83 -1.86 7.23
C LEU A 186 -4.32 -2.04 7.38
N CYS A 187 -3.50 -1.26 6.69
CA CYS A 187 -2.04 -1.29 6.87
C CYS A 187 -1.65 -0.99 8.32
N TYR A 188 -2.26 0.04 8.92
CA TYR A 188 -2.00 0.42 10.30
C TYR A 188 -2.42 -0.66 11.30
N GLU A 189 -3.62 -1.20 11.15
CA GLU A 189 -4.11 -2.29 12.02
C GLU A 189 -3.26 -3.56 11.91
N LEU A 190 -2.82 -3.91 10.70
CA LEU A 190 -1.93 -5.05 10.48
C LEU A 190 -0.54 -4.83 11.08
N CYS A 191 0.05 -3.65 10.86
CA CYS A 191 1.32 -3.30 11.48
C CYS A 191 1.23 -3.42 13.00
N LYS A 192 0.19 -2.84 13.61
CA LYS A 192 -0.04 -2.92 15.06
C LYS A 192 -0.15 -4.36 15.56
N LYS A 193 -0.84 -5.24 14.84
CA LYS A 193 -0.99 -6.66 15.21
C LYS A 193 0.31 -7.46 15.06
N MET A 194 1.17 -7.09 14.13
CA MET A 194 2.50 -7.72 13.95
C MET A 194 3.61 -7.06 14.77
N ASP A 195 3.28 -6.13 15.68
CA ASP A 195 4.24 -5.32 16.43
C ASP A 195 5.22 -4.54 15.53
N LEU A 196 4.72 -4.11 14.37
CA LEU A 196 5.43 -3.23 13.45
C LEU A 196 4.96 -1.79 13.65
N LYS A 197 5.88 -0.84 13.48
CA LYS A 197 5.55 0.59 13.56
C LYS A 197 5.40 1.16 12.15
N LEU A 198 4.19 1.62 11.81
CA LEU A 198 3.93 2.36 10.57
C LEU A 198 3.85 3.85 10.87
N THR A 199 4.66 4.65 10.18
CA THR A 199 4.67 6.12 10.30
C THR A 199 4.63 6.78 8.93
N VAL A 200 4.31 8.07 8.91
CA VAL A 200 4.28 8.90 7.71
C VAL A 200 4.88 10.26 7.97
N SER A 201 5.59 10.77 6.98
CA SER A 201 6.03 12.16 6.88
C SER A 201 5.66 12.66 5.49
N SER A 202 5.02 13.82 5.38
CA SER A 202 4.58 14.35 4.10
C SER A 202 4.53 15.87 4.10
N LYS A 203 4.69 16.43 2.90
CA LYS A 203 4.50 17.86 2.64
C LYS A 203 3.84 18.05 1.30
N VAL A 204 2.79 18.87 1.26
CA VAL A 204 2.06 19.20 0.03
C VAL A 204 3.03 19.69 -1.06
N GLY A 205 2.91 19.13 -2.26
CA GLY A 205 3.76 19.42 -3.41
C GLY A 205 5.19 18.84 -3.35
N LYS A 206 5.54 18.07 -2.29
CA LYS A 206 6.86 17.43 -2.13
C LYS A 206 6.80 15.91 -2.05
N GLY A 207 5.58 15.35 -1.88
CA GLY A 207 5.36 13.93 -1.74
C GLY A 207 5.29 13.46 -0.29
N SER A 208 5.31 12.15 -0.12
CA SER A 208 5.18 11.47 1.17
C SER A 208 6.26 10.42 1.37
N THR A 209 6.55 10.12 2.61
CA THR A 209 7.41 9.00 3.00
C THR A 209 6.67 8.18 4.05
N PHE A 210 6.32 6.96 3.71
CA PHE A 210 5.83 5.96 4.65
C PHE A 210 7.00 5.10 5.13
N SER A 211 7.03 4.80 6.43
CA SER A 211 8.10 4.02 7.04
C SER A 211 7.51 2.87 7.85
N ILE A 212 8.00 1.65 7.61
CA ILE A 212 7.65 0.44 8.35
C ILE A 212 8.88 0.03 9.15
N THR A 213 8.82 0.13 10.47
CA THR A 213 9.92 -0.31 11.35
C THR A 213 9.60 -1.67 11.94
N ILE A 214 10.53 -2.60 11.79
CA ILE A 214 10.48 -3.99 12.22
C ILE A 214 11.58 -4.18 13.24
N ASN A 215 11.20 -4.44 14.50
CA ASN A 215 12.15 -4.71 15.57
C ASN A 215 12.53 -6.19 15.56
N GLN A 216 13.82 -6.47 15.78
CA GLN A 216 14.38 -7.83 15.85
C GLN A 216 15.26 -7.93 17.10
N SER A 217 14.94 -8.87 18.00
CA SER A 217 15.83 -9.18 19.13
C SER A 217 16.97 -10.07 18.67
N PHE A 218 18.14 -10.01 19.30
CA PHE A 218 19.26 -10.89 19.00
C PHE A 218 18.95 -12.39 19.21
N THR A 219 17.94 -12.72 20.03
CA THR A 219 17.46 -14.09 20.24
C THR A 219 16.78 -14.67 19.02
N ASP A 220 16.32 -13.83 18.08
CA ASP A 220 15.63 -14.27 16.86
C ASP A 220 16.58 -14.53 15.67
N LEU A 221 17.89 -14.32 15.88
CA LEU A 221 18.93 -14.44 14.84
C LEU A 221 19.78 -15.72 14.94
N GLN A 222 19.40 -16.69 15.82
CA GLN A 222 20.08 -17.99 15.95
C GLN A 222 19.31 -19.13 15.28
#